data_b1873a0ce025aa1f685861a3acdf6a1c
#
_entry.id   b1873a0ce025aa1f685861a3acdf6a1c
#
_cell.length_a   1.000
_cell.length_b   1.000
_cell.length_c   1.000
_cell.angle_alpha   90.00
_cell.angle_beta   90.00
_cell.angle_gamma   90.00
#
_symmetry.space_group_name_H-M   'P 1'
#
loop_
_entity.id
_entity.type
_entity.pdbx_description
1 polymer ?
#
loop_
_entity_poly.entity_id
_entity_poly.type
_entity_poly.pdbx_seq_one_letter_code
_entity_poly.pdbx_strand_id
1 'polypeptide(L)'
;PIAHMVWFWMGPDAYTAASVVDEMNAKAGFIWQMGALDFAGGTVVHINAAVAGLVGAYMVGKRVGYGKESMAPHSLTLTMVGSALLWVGWFGFNAGSALEANGFAALAFINTFFATAAAVLSWSVGEALHKGKASMLGAASGAVAGLVAITPAAGNVGIGGALFIGLLAGFACLWG
;
A
#
# COMPACT_ATOMS: atom_id res chain seq x y z
N PRO A 1 16.65 -1.36 13.75
CA PRO A 1 17.51 -0.17 13.72
C PRO A 1 17.54 0.49 12.34
N ILE A 2 17.82 -0.25 11.25
CA ILE A 2 17.96 0.31 9.90
C ILE A 2 16.68 1.00 9.44
N ALA A 3 15.51 0.39 9.65
CA ALA A 3 14.22 1.01 9.27
C ALA A 3 14.00 2.36 9.96
N HIS A 4 14.38 2.49 11.24
CA HIS A 4 14.32 3.76 11.98
C HIS A 4 15.33 4.79 11.48
N MET A 5 16.49 4.37 11.01
CA MET A 5 17.46 5.29 10.38
C MET A 5 16.93 5.84 9.05
N VAL A 6 16.16 5.04 8.33
CA VAL A 6 15.56 5.44 7.04
C VAL A 6 14.31 6.27 7.27
N TRP A 7 13.39 5.78 8.09
CA TRP A 7 12.11 6.40 8.37
C TRP A 7 11.74 6.24 9.83
N PHE A 8 11.51 7.35 10.51
CA PHE A 8 10.93 7.42 11.84
C PHE A 8 10.20 8.73 12.02
N TRP A 9 8.99 8.69 12.53
CA TRP A 9 8.21 9.86 12.93
C TRP A 9 7.33 9.52 14.15
N MET A 10 6.93 10.52 14.90
CA MET A 10 6.27 10.36 16.20
C MET A 10 4.74 10.46 16.14
N GLY A 11 4.16 10.57 14.95
CA GLY A 11 2.73 10.78 14.75
C GLY A 11 2.36 12.25 14.49
N PRO A 12 1.11 12.53 14.07
CA PRO A 12 0.70 13.87 13.64
C PRO A 12 0.78 14.92 14.73
N ASP A 13 0.48 14.59 15.97
CA ASP A 13 0.42 15.56 17.07
C ASP A 13 1.79 15.90 17.68
N ALA A 14 2.79 15.07 17.41
CA ALA A 14 4.15 15.27 17.92
C ALA A 14 4.83 16.54 17.35
N TYR A 15 4.30 17.10 16.27
CA TYR A 15 4.84 18.27 15.56
C TYR A 15 4.06 19.56 15.78
N THR A 16 3.10 19.58 16.71
CA THR A 16 2.24 20.75 16.95
C THR A 16 2.90 21.85 17.76
N ALA A 17 3.92 21.54 18.56
CA ALA A 17 4.67 22.52 19.34
C ALA A 17 5.96 22.91 18.61
N ALA A 18 6.06 24.16 18.16
CA ALA A 18 7.21 24.68 17.41
C ALA A 18 8.56 24.48 18.14
N SER A 19 8.56 24.49 19.48
CA SER A 19 9.77 24.26 20.29
C SER A 19 10.28 22.81 20.28
N VAL A 20 9.49 21.86 19.79
CA VAL A 20 9.82 20.43 19.79
C VAL A 20 10.18 19.95 18.38
N VAL A 21 9.79 20.72 17.34
CA VAL A 21 9.95 20.34 15.92
C VAL A 21 11.42 20.06 15.58
N ASP A 22 12.33 20.94 15.99
CA ASP A 22 13.76 20.80 15.66
C ASP A 22 14.39 19.58 16.36
N GLU A 23 14.06 19.35 17.61
CA GLU A 23 14.55 18.18 18.35
C GLU A 23 14.00 16.87 17.77
N MET A 24 12.75 16.86 17.36
CA MET A 24 12.11 15.70 16.76
C MET A 24 12.60 15.43 15.35
N ASN A 25 12.79 16.46 14.54
CA ASN A 25 13.38 16.34 13.21
C ASN A 25 14.81 15.80 13.28
N ALA A 26 15.61 16.18 14.27
CA ALA A 26 16.94 15.64 14.47
C ALA A 26 16.96 14.14 14.78
N LYS A 27 15.90 13.61 15.36
CA LYS A 27 15.73 12.18 15.69
C LYS A 27 14.97 11.39 14.62
N ALA A 28 14.36 12.06 13.64
CA ALA A 28 13.59 11.43 12.57
C ALA A 28 14.52 10.69 11.58
N GLY A 29 13.96 9.73 10.84
CA GLY A 29 14.67 9.04 9.78
C GLY A 29 15.06 9.98 8.63
N PHE A 30 16.12 9.68 7.89
CA PHE A 30 16.68 10.61 6.90
C PHE A 30 15.70 10.93 5.76
N ILE A 31 14.82 10.01 5.36
CA ILE A 31 13.82 10.26 4.31
C ILE A 31 12.78 11.27 4.81
N TRP A 32 12.38 11.18 6.08
CA TRP A 32 11.52 12.19 6.71
C TRP A 32 12.18 13.57 6.71
N GLN A 33 13.46 13.65 7.10
CA GLN A 33 14.22 14.88 7.08
C GLN A 33 14.35 15.52 5.68
N MET A 34 14.25 14.71 4.63
CA MET A 34 14.19 15.17 3.24
C MET A 34 12.80 15.68 2.81
N GLY A 35 11.81 15.65 3.71
CA GLY A 35 10.45 16.14 3.45
C GLY A 35 9.51 15.13 2.83
N ALA A 36 9.85 13.85 2.79
CA ALA A 36 8.94 12.82 2.30
C ALA A 36 7.76 12.61 3.25
N LEU A 37 6.57 12.41 2.68
CA LEU A 37 5.36 12.05 3.43
C LEU A 37 5.14 10.53 3.30
N ASP A 38 5.15 9.85 4.43
CA ASP A 38 4.91 8.40 4.49
C ASP A 38 4.09 8.06 5.74
N PHE A 39 2.78 8.25 5.65
CA PHE A 39 1.87 8.18 6.79
C PHE A 39 1.92 6.83 7.51
N ALA A 40 1.82 5.73 6.77
CA ALA A 40 1.74 4.39 7.35
C ALA A 40 2.87 3.44 6.89
N GLY A 41 3.86 3.93 6.17
CA GLY A 41 5.04 3.12 5.80
C GLY A 41 5.03 2.59 4.37
N GLY A 42 4.36 3.27 3.43
CA GLY A 42 4.39 2.90 2.02
C GLY A 42 5.79 2.91 1.42
N THR A 43 6.65 3.82 1.85
CA THR A 43 8.05 3.88 1.45
C THR A 43 8.91 2.88 2.23
N VAL A 44 8.85 2.94 3.57
CA VAL A 44 9.75 2.15 4.42
C VAL A 44 9.38 0.65 4.46
N VAL A 45 8.13 0.30 4.22
CA VAL A 45 7.66 -1.09 4.23
C VAL A 45 7.46 -1.62 2.81
N HIS A 46 6.60 -0.98 2.01
CA HIS A 46 6.17 -1.57 0.74
C HIS A 46 7.22 -1.47 -0.37
N ILE A 47 7.90 -0.34 -0.52
CA ILE A 47 9.01 -0.23 -1.48
C ILE A 47 10.14 -1.17 -1.06
N ASN A 48 10.49 -1.21 0.21
CA ASN A 48 11.51 -2.12 0.73
C ASN A 48 11.15 -3.59 0.46
N ALA A 49 9.91 -4.00 0.76
CA ALA A 49 9.45 -5.36 0.51
C ALA A 49 9.44 -5.71 -1.00
N ALA A 50 9.01 -4.76 -1.85
CA ALA A 50 9.01 -4.96 -3.30
C ALA A 50 10.42 -5.12 -3.86
N VAL A 51 11.37 -4.30 -3.41
CA VAL A 51 12.78 -4.42 -3.81
C VAL A 51 13.38 -5.74 -3.33
N ALA A 52 13.11 -6.14 -2.08
CA ALA A 52 13.56 -7.43 -1.58
C ALA A 52 13.00 -8.61 -2.38
N GLY A 53 11.71 -8.54 -2.74
CA GLY A 53 11.05 -9.53 -3.60
C GLY A 53 11.66 -9.59 -5.00
N LEU A 54 11.96 -8.42 -5.60
CA LEU A 54 12.61 -8.33 -6.91
C LEU A 54 14.02 -8.94 -6.91
N VAL A 55 14.82 -8.60 -5.89
CA VAL A 55 16.16 -9.18 -5.73
C VAL A 55 16.07 -10.67 -5.49
N GLY A 56 15.15 -11.14 -4.65
CA GLY A 56 14.90 -12.54 -4.41
C GLY A 56 14.53 -13.29 -5.69
N ALA A 57 13.61 -12.73 -6.49
CA ALA A 57 13.22 -13.30 -7.78
C ALA A 57 14.40 -13.40 -8.76
N TYR A 58 15.25 -12.37 -8.80
CA TYR A 58 16.46 -12.38 -9.61
C TYR A 58 17.46 -13.47 -9.17
N MET A 59 17.68 -13.61 -7.86
CA MET A 59 18.61 -14.59 -7.29
C MET A 59 18.15 -16.04 -7.48
N VAL A 60 16.85 -16.30 -7.28
CA VAL A 60 16.26 -17.65 -7.45
C VAL A 60 16.15 -18.04 -8.92
N GLY A 61 15.98 -17.06 -9.80
CA GLY A 61 15.83 -17.27 -11.24
C GLY A 61 14.43 -17.76 -11.64
N LYS A 62 14.31 -18.18 -12.88
CA LYS A 62 13.04 -18.65 -13.47
C LYS A 62 12.63 -19.98 -12.88
N ARG A 63 11.40 -20.08 -12.37
CA ARG A 63 10.84 -21.37 -11.92
C ARG A 63 10.55 -22.32 -13.07
N VAL A 64 10.50 -23.61 -12.78
CA VAL A 64 10.15 -24.67 -13.75
C VAL A 64 8.80 -24.34 -14.42
N GLY A 65 8.73 -24.48 -15.73
CA GLY A 65 7.51 -24.18 -16.51
C GLY A 65 7.27 -22.69 -16.81
N TYR A 66 8.18 -21.77 -16.42
CA TYR A 66 8.02 -20.33 -16.68
C TYR A 66 7.84 -20.04 -18.18
N GLY A 67 6.72 -19.36 -18.51
CA GLY A 67 6.37 -19.02 -19.90
C GLY A 67 5.86 -20.19 -20.76
N LYS A 68 5.74 -21.39 -20.19
CA LYS A 68 5.23 -22.61 -20.88
C LYS A 68 3.98 -23.17 -20.23
N GLU A 69 3.85 -23.01 -18.92
CA GLU A 69 2.75 -23.56 -18.13
C GLU A 69 1.97 -22.42 -17.44
N SER A 70 0.68 -22.64 -17.20
CA SER A 70 -0.13 -21.71 -16.42
C SER A 70 0.36 -21.70 -14.97
N MET A 71 0.64 -20.52 -14.45
CA MET A 71 1.12 -20.28 -13.07
C MET A 71 -0.02 -19.82 -12.15
N ALA A 72 -1.23 -20.36 -12.36
CA ALA A 72 -2.40 -20.04 -11.54
C ALA A 72 -2.17 -20.35 -10.05
N PRO A 73 -2.83 -19.64 -9.11
CA PRO A 73 -2.80 -19.98 -7.71
C PRO A 73 -3.28 -21.39 -7.44
N HIS A 74 -2.67 -22.09 -6.48
CA HIS A 74 -3.09 -23.42 -6.06
C HIS A 74 -4.58 -23.47 -5.67
N SER A 75 -5.05 -22.45 -4.96
CA SER A 75 -6.46 -22.27 -4.58
C SER A 75 -6.85 -20.81 -4.71
N LEU A 76 -7.66 -20.49 -5.70
CA LEU A 76 -8.16 -19.15 -5.91
C LEU A 76 -9.06 -18.68 -4.76
N THR A 77 -9.85 -19.59 -4.17
CA THR A 77 -10.68 -19.31 -3.00
C THR A 77 -9.83 -18.87 -1.80
N LEU A 78 -8.75 -19.61 -1.50
CA LEU A 78 -7.84 -19.24 -0.41
C LEU A 78 -7.08 -17.95 -0.71
N THR A 79 -6.75 -17.67 -1.96
CA THR A 79 -6.15 -16.39 -2.36
C THR A 79 -7.11 -15.24 -2.07
N MET A 80 -8.39 -15.40 -2.37
CA MET A 80 -9.40 -14.37 -2.08
C MET A 80 -9.63 -14.18 -0.58
N VAL A 81 -9.68 -15.28 0.18
CA VAL A 81 -9.76 -15.22 1.65
C VAL A 81 -8.54 -14.48 2.23
N GLY A 82 -7.34 -14.81 1.75
CA GLY A 82 -6.11 -14.13 2.17
C GLY A 82 -6.12 -12.64 1.85
N SER A 83 -6.57 -12.26 0.65
CA SER A 83 -6.71 -10.85 0.25
C SER A 83 -7.74 -10.11 1.12
N ALA A 84 -8.87 -10.74 1.44
CA ALA A 84 -9.88 -10.16 2.31
C ALA A 84 -9.35 -9.96 3.75
N LEU A 85 -8.62 -10.92 4.29
CA LEU A 85 -7.98 -10.80 5.60
C LEU A 85 -6.90 -9.70 5.62
N LEU A 86 -6.13 -9.58 4.55
CA LEU A 86 -5.20 -8.46 4.39
C LEU A 86 -5.94 -7.12 4.40
N TRP A 87 -7.06 -7.00 3.70
CA TRP A 87 -7.84 -5.75 3.69
C TRP A 87 -8.35 -5.39 5.09
N VAL A 88 -8.89 -6.35 5.82
CA VAL A 88 -9.34 -6.13 7.21
C VAL A 88 -8.16 -5.69 8.10
N GLY A 89 -7.02 -6.39 8.01
CA GLY A 89 -5.81 -6.04 8.76
C GLY A 89 -5.25 -4.66 8.39
N TRP A 90 -5.45 -4.24 7.14
CA TRP A 90 -4.94 -2.97 6.64
C TRP A 90 -5.66 -1.74 7.20
N PHE A 91 -6.88 -1.88 7.63
CA PHE A 91 -7.54 -0.83 8.43
C PHE A 91 -6.76 -0.56 9.72
N GLY A 92 -6.32 -1.61 10.42
CA GLY A 92 -5.42 -1.47 11.56
C GLY A 92 -4.05 -0.92 11.18
N PHE A 93 -3.50 -1.35 10.05
CA PHE A 93 -2.22 -0.87 9.55
C PHE A 93 -2.23 0.64 9.25
N ASN A 94 -3.17 1.12 8.45
CA ASN A 94 -3.25 2.53 8.05
C ASN A 94 -3.89 3.40 9.13
N ALA A 95 -5.07 3.06 9.64
CA ALA A 95 -5.71 3.87 10.67
C ALA A 95 -4.95 3.83 12.00
N GLY A 96 -4.37 2.68 12.35
CA GLY A 96 -3.52 2.55 13.53
C GLY A 96 -2.24 3.37 13.48
N SER A 97 -1.76 3.74 12.28
CA SER A 97 -0.61 4.63 12.12
C SER A 97 -0.87 6.08 12.56
N ALA A 98 -2.13 6.44 12.81
CA ALA A 98 -2.46 7.68 13.51
C ALA A 98 -2.04 7.68 14.99
N LEU A 99 -1.75 6.51 15.57
CA LEU A 99 -1.33 6.27 16.96
C LEU A 99 -2.35 6.72 18.00
N GLU A 100 -3.52 7.18 17.59
CA GLU A 100 -4.59 7.70 18.43
C GLU A 100 -5.96 7.52 17.74
N ALA A 101 -7.01 7.30 18.52
CA ALA A 101 -8.39 7.21 18.03
C ALA A 101 -8.98 8.61 17.80
N ASN A 102 -8.60 9.25 16.70
CA ASN A 102 -8.96 10.63 16.34
C ASN A 102 -9.45 10.75 14.89
N GLY A 103 -9.64 11.99 14.42
CA GLY A 103 -10.07 12.30 13.05
C GLY A 103 -9.08 11.82 11.98
N PHE A 104 -7.78 11.76 12.27
CA PHE A 104 -6.76 11.24 11.34
C PHE A 104 -6.92 9.72 11.17
N ALA A 105 -7.17 8.98 12.25
CA ALA A 105 -7.45 7.54 12.17
C ALA A 105 -8.71 7.27 11.33
N ALA A 106 -9.78 8.06 11.54
CA ALA A 106 -11.01 7.95 10.77
C ALA A 106 -10.79 8.29 9.28
N LEU A 107 -10.02 9.33 8.98
CA LEU A 107 -9.64 9.69 7.61
C LEU A 107 -8.83 8.59 6.94
N ALA A 108 -7.80 8.06 7.60
CA ALA A 108 -6.98 6.98 7.07
C ALA A 108 -7.78 5.69 6.84
N PHE A 109 -8.74 5.38 7.73
CA PHE A 109 -9.66 4.26 7.56
C PHE A 109 -10.50 4.40 6.29
N ILE A 110 -11.17 5.56 6.11
CA ILE A 110 -12.05 5.77 4.97
C ILE A 110 -11.27 5.85 3.65
N ASN A 111 -10.10 6.47 3.63
CA ASN A 111 -9.22 6.54 2.47
C ASN A 111 -8.73 5.15 2.06
N THR A 112 -8.38 4.30 3.03
CA THR A 112 -8.00 2.91 2.78
C THR A 112 -9.13 2.14 2.10
N PHE A 113 -10.37 2.33 2.57
CA PHE A 113 -11.55 1.69 1.97
C PHE A 113 -11.77 2.14 0.52
N PHE A 114 -11.83 3.45 0.27
CA PHE A 114 -12.14 3.99 -1.05
C PHE A 114 -11.04 3.75 -2.07
N ALA A 115 -9.77 3.88 -1.69
CA ALA A 115 -8.66 3.59 -2.60
C ALA A 115 -8.64 2.12 -3.02
N THR A 116 -8.87 1.22 -2.07
CA THR A 116 -8.92 -0.21 -2.36
C THR A 116 -10.07 -0.55 -3.30
N ALA A 117 -11.28 -0.05 -3.02
CA ALA A 117 -12.44 -0.26 -3.88
C ALA A 117 -12.22 0.29 -5.30
N ALA A 118 -11.66 1.49 -5.42
CA ALA A 118 -11.32 2.11 -6.69
C ALA A 118 -10.29 1.29 -7.49
N ALA A 119 -9.28 0.73 -6.82
CA ALA A 119 -8.26 -0.09 -7.45
C ALA A 119 -8.83 -1.45 -7.93
N VAL A 120 -9.72 -2.07 -7.16
CA VAL A 120 -10.43 -3.29 -7.60
C VAL A 120 -11.23 -3.01 -8.87
N LEU A 121 -11.95 -1.89 -8.91
CA LEU A 121 -12.75 -1.52 -10.07
C LEU A 121 -11.87 -1.24 -11.29
N SER A 122 -10.83 -0.43 -11.15
CA SER A 122 -9.95 -0.07 -12.27
C SER A 122 -9.17 -1.28 -12.80
N TRP A 123 -8.67 -2.15 -11.93
CA TRP A 123 -8.06 -3.42 -12.35
C TRP A 123 -9.06 -4.29 -13.11
N SER A 124 -10.26 -4.50 -12.56
CA SER A 124 -11.29 -5.35 -13.18
C SER A 124 -11.74 -4.81 -14.54
N VAL A 125 -11.92 -3.48 -14.66
CA VAL A 125 -12.24 -2.84 -15.94
C VAL A 125 -11.09 -2.99 -16.93
N GLY A 126 -9.86 -2.70 -16.52
CA GLY A 126 -8.67 -2.86 -17.36
C GLY A 126 -8.48 -4.30 -17.85
N GLU A 127 -8.66 -5.29 -16.97
CA GLU A 127 -8.59 -6.71 -17.32
C GLU A 127 -9.71 -7.11 -18.29
N ALA A 128 -10.94 -6.63 -18.07
CA ALA A 128 -12.06 -6.89 -18.97
C ALA A 128 -11.84 -6.29 -20.36
N LEU A 129 -11.26 -5.08 -20.44
CA LEU A 129 -10.93 -4.44 -21.71
C LEU A 129 -9.81 -5.16 -22.45
N HIS A 130 -8.81 -5.68 -21.73
CA HIS A 130 -7.64 -6.34 -22.32
C HIS A 130 -7.87 -7.82 -22.63
N LYS A 131 -8.56 -8.56 -21.72
CA LYS A 131 -8.76 -10.02 -21.80
C LYS A 131 -10.21 -10.41 -22.07
N GLY A 132 -11.11 -9.46 -22.22
CA GLY A 132 -12.53 -9.67 -22.48
C GLY A 132 -13.40 -9.96 -21.24
N LYS A 133 -12.79 -10.26 -20.09
CA LYS A 133 -13.49 -10.52 -18.81
C LYS A 133 -12.59 -10.22 -17.62
N ALA A 134 -13.20 -9.77 -16.53
CA ALA A 134 -12.53 -9.65 -15.24
C ALA A 134 -12.38 -11.02 -14.56
N SER A 135 -11.39 -11.14 -13.69
CA SER A 135 -11.12 -12.34 -12.90
C SER A 135 -11.13 -12.08 -11.40
N MET A 136 -11.43 -13.11 -10.61
CA MET A 136 -11.33 -13.02 -9.15
C MET A 136 -9.88 -12.77 -8.70
N LEU A 137 -8.90 -13.34 -9.40
CA LEU A 137 -7.48 -13.09 -9.11
C LEU A 137 -7.12 -11.62 -9.37
N GLY A 138 -7.65 -11.05 -10.47
CA GLY A 138 -7.49 -9.62 -10.78
C GLY A 138 -8.11 -8.74 -9.71
N ALA A 139 -9.31 -9.07 -9.22
CA ALA A 139 -9.95 -8.34 -8.14
C ALA A 139 -9.11 -8.37 -6.85
N ALA A 140 -8.58 -9.55 -6.47
CA ALA A 140 -7.69 -9.70 -5.32
C ALA A 140 -6.39 -8.88 -5.49
N SER A 141 -5.79 -8.91 -6.68
CA SER A 141 -4.58 -8.14 -7.01
C SER A 141 -4.85 -6.64 -6.97
N GLY A 142 -5.97 -6.19 -7.54
CA GLY A 142 -6.41 -4.80 -7.48
C GLY A 142 -6.63 -4.31 -6.06
N ALA A 143 -7.21 -5.14 -5.19
CA ALA A 143 -7.39 -4.81 -3.78
C ALA A 143 -6.03 -4.54 -3.11
N VAL A 144 -5.07 -5.45 -3.25
CA VAL A 144 -3.73 -5.29 -2.67
C VAL A 144 -3.02 -4.07 -3.27
N ALA A 145 -3.12 -3.84 -4.58
CA ALA A 145 -2.54 -2.66 -5.23
C ALA A 145 -3.07 -1.34 -4.63
N GLY A 146 -4.38 -1.25 -4.40
CA GLY A 146 -5.01 -0.08 -3.77
C GLY A 146 -4.57 0.12 -2.33
N LEU A 147 -4.51 -0.96 -1.55
CA LEU A 147 -4.03 -0.95 -0.17
C LEU A 147 -2.59 -0.43 -0.08
N VAL A 148 -1.70 -0.96 -0.92
CA VAL A 148 -0.29 -0.55 -0.97
C VAL A 148 -0.15 0.91 -1.38
N ALA A 149 -0.84 1.34 -2.44
CA ALA A 149 -0.69 2.68 -3.00
C ALA A 149 -1.20 3.79 -2.08
N ILE A 150 -2.28 3.54 -1.31
CA ILE A 150 -2.82 4.54 -0.38
C ILE A 150 -2.00 4.66 0.90
N THR A 151 -1.23 3.64 1.27
CA THR A 151 -0.53 3.54 2.55
C THR A 151 0.30 4.79 2.89
N PRO A 152 1.16 5.35 2.01
CA PRO A 152 1.93 6.54 2.35
C PRO A 152 1.07 7.81 2.48
N ALA A 153 -0.11 7.83 1.87
CA ALA A 153 -0.96 9.01 1.76
C ALA A 153 -2.24 8.94 2.61
N ALA A 154 -2.50 7.82 3.30
CA ALA A 154 -3.80 7.52 3.90
C ALA A 154 -4.31 8.60 4.88
N GLY A 155 -3.45 9.21 5.65
CA GLY A 155 -3.79 10.31 6.57
C GLY A 155 -3.61 11.71 5.98
N ASN A 156 -3.07 11.84 4.76
CA ASN A 156 -2.63 13.11 4.19
C ASN A 156 -3.47 13.59 3.00
N VAL A 157 -4.37 12.75 2.49
CA VAL A 157 -5.23 13.09 1.34
C VAL A 157 -6.70 13.05 1.73
N GLY A 158 -7.53 13.80 1.00
CA GLY A 158 -8.98 13.67 1.10
C GLY A 158 -9.50 12.46 0.29
N ILE A 159 -10.80 12.15 0.42
CA ILE A 159 -11.47 11.00 -0.23
C ILE A 159 -11.29 11.04 -1.77
N GLY A 160 -11.38 12.22 -2.39
CA GLY A 160 -11.14 12.36 -3.84
C GLY A 160 -9.73 11.95 -4.26
N GLY A 161 -8.72 12.34 -3.46
CA GLY A 161 -7.33 11.90 -3.66
C GLY A 161 -7.16 10.39 -3.48
N ALA A 162 -7.81 9.81 -2.49
CA ALA A 162 -7.78 8.36 -2.25
C ALA A 162 -8.39 7.58 -3.42
N LEU A 163 -9.53 8.01 -3.95
CA LEU A 163 -10.16 7.43 -5.14
C LEU A 163 -9.21 7.51 -6.36
N PHE A 164 -8.60 8.67 -6.57
CA PHE A 164 -7.67 8.88 -7.68
C PHE A 164 -6.43 7.98 -7.58
N ILE A 165 -5.83 7.90 -6.39
CA ILE A 165 -4.68 7.00 -6.12
C ILE A 165 -5.07 5.56 -6.39
N GLY A 166 -6.24 5.11 -5.91
CA GLY A 166 -6.72 3.75 -6.12
C GLY A 166 -6.94 3.43 -7.60
N LEU A 167 -7.61 4.32 -8.35
CA LEU A 167 -7.83 4.14 -9.79
C LEU A 167 -6.50 4.01 -10.55
N LEU A 168 -5.54 4.89 -10.27
CA LEU A 168 -4.22 4.84 -10.90
C LEU A 168 -3.47 3.56 -10.54
N ALA A 169 -3.50 3.15 -9.27
CA ALA A 169 -2.83 1.95 -8.80
C ALA A 169 -3.35 0.69 -9.49
N GLY A 170 -4.68 0.55 -9.62
CA GLY A 170 -5.27 -0.61 -10.28
C GLY A 170 -4.86 -0.72 -11.74
N PHE A 171 -4.84 0.37 -12.50
CA PHE A 171 -4.37 0.35 -13.89
C PHE A 171 -2.86 0.14 -13.99
N ALA A 172 -2.07 0.86 -13.19
CA ALA A 172 -0.60 0.77 -13.26
C ALA A 172 -0.11 -0.65 -12.92
N CYS A 173 -0.65 -1.24 -11.85
CA CYS A 173 -0.25 -2.58 -11.42
C CYS A 173 -0.83 -3.72 -12.29
N LEU A 174 -1.87 -3.46 -13.08
CA LEU A 174 -2.37 -4.41 -14.08
C LEU A 174 -1.33 -4.67 -15.18
N TRP A 175 -0.51 -3.67 -15.51
CA TRP A 175 0.49 -3.74 -16.58
C TRP A 175 1.94 -3.92 -16.08
N GLY A 176 2.20 -3.82 -14.78
CA GLY A 176 3.50 -4.13 -14.17
C GLY A 176 3.65 -5.59 -13.84
#